data_39226343dfa641684adb717cdc4f2013
#
_entry.id   39226343dfa641684adb717cdc4f2013
#
_cell.length_a   1.000
_cell.length_b   1.000
_cell.length_c   1.000
_cell.angle_alpha   90.00
_cell.angle_beta   90.00
_cell.angle_gamma   90.00
#
_symmetry.space_group_name_H-M   'P 1'
#
loop_
_entity.id
_entity.type
_entity.pdbx_description
1 polymer ?
#
loop_
_entity_poly.entity_id
_entity_poly.type
_entity_poly.pdbx_seq_one_letter_code
_entity_poly.pdbx_strand_id
1 'polypeptide(L)'
;ILFNDQDLLNCVLCDSKFFVDLKYNVQDGFYRKKEYARAMPSYGAILTDALKRPCILHFTNKKPWKPDCFHPLRKKYFEFLTCLPENLSKDPRTIGWRIRRTLKLIPYILGLRKRKYINLNEI
;
A
#
# COMPACT_ATOMS: atom_id res chain seq x y z
N ILE A 1 0.35 -15.49 -19.77
CA ILE A 1 -0.67 -14.55 -19.20
C ILE A 1 -0.59 -14.69 -17.69
N LEU A 2 -0.17 -13.62 -17.00
CA LEU A 2 0.02 -13.59 -15.55
C LEU A 2 -1.23 -13.09 -14.80
N PHE A 3 -2.01 -12.21 -15.43
CA PHE A 3 -3.22 -11.58 -14.88
C PHE A 3 -4.28 -11.58 -15.98
N ASN A 4 -5.10 -12.61 -16.02
CA ASN A 4 -5.99 -12.93 -17.15
C ASN A 4 -6.82 -11.75 -17.66
N ASP A 5 -7.48 -11.02 -16.76
CA ASP A 5 -8.34 -9.87 -17.09
C ASP A 5 -7.54 -8.64 -17.52
N GLN A 6 -6.47 -8.30 -16.80
CA GLN A 6 -5.63 -7.13 -17.09
C GLN A 6 -4.81 -7.33 -18.37
N ASP A 7 -4.26 -8.52 -18.59
CA ASP A 7 -3.52 -8.84 -19.80
C ASP A 7 -4.42 -8.81 -21.02
N LEU A 8 -5.65 -9.35 -20.93
CA LEU A 8 -6.63 -9.29 -21.99
C LEU A 8 -7.02 -7.85 -22.33
N LEU A 9 -7.35 -7.03 -21.32
CA LEU A 9 -7.68 -5.61 -21.52
C LEU A 9 -6.50 -4.85 -22.13
N ASN A 10 -5.29 -5.14 -21.70
CA ASN A 10 -4.09 -4.51 -22.26
C ASN A 10 -3.85 -4.88 -23.73
N CYS A 11 -4.16 -6.11 -24.13
CA CYS A 11 -4.08 -6.52 -25.53
C CYS A 11 -5.17 -5.86 -26.40
N VAL A 12 -6.42 -5.89 -25.92
CA VAL A 12 -7.57 -5.38 -26.70
C VAL A 12 -7.54 -3.86 -26.83
N LEU A 13 -7.09 -3.15 -25.79
CA LEU A 13 -7.09 -1.68 -25.71
C LEU A 13 -5.71 -1.07 -25.94
N CYS A 14 -4.77 -1.77 -26.60
CA CYS A 14 -3.39 -1.34 -26.72
C CYS A 14 -3.23 0.11 -27.26
N ASP A 15 -4.04 0.48 -28.25
CA ASP A 15 -3.98 1.79 -28.91
C ASP A 15 -5.02 2.81 -28.38
N SER A 16 -5.85 2.41 -27.43
CA SER A 16 -6.95 3.21 -26.87
C SER A 16 -6.81 3.49 -25.38
N LYS A 17 -5.56 3.51 -24.86
CA LYS A 17 -5.29 3.76 -23.44
C LYS A 17 -4.93 5.22 -23.17
N PHE A 18 -5.50 5.73 -22.10
CA PHE A 18 -5.05 6.97 -21.50
C PHE A 18 -4.32 6.69 -20.18
N PHE A 19 -3.08 7.16 -20.08
CA PHE A 19 -2.29 7.01 -18.85
C PHE A 19 -2.56 8.17 -17.92
N VAL A 20 -3.13 7.87 -16.76
CA VAL A 20 -3.30 8.85 -15.68
C VAL A 20 -2.05 8.95 -14.82
N ASP A 21 -1.92 10.07 -14.08
CA ASP A 21 -0.83 10.29 -13.15
C ASP A 21 -0.75 9.14 -12.12
N LEU A 22 0.47 8.76 -11.75
CA LEU A 22 0.77 7.66 -10.83
C LEU A 22 0.01 7.76 -9.50
N LYS A 23 -0.26 8.97 -9.00
CA LYS A 23 -1.01 9.20 -7.75
C LYS A 23 -2.44 8.66 -7.75
N TYR A 24 -3.03 8.40 -8.92
CA TYR A 24 -4.39 7.85 -9.06
C TYR A 24 -4.44 6.32 -9.00
N ASN A 25 -3.30 5.64 -8.92
CA ASN A 25 -3.24 4.18 -8.70
C ASN A 25 -1.93 3.77 -8.02
N VAL A 26 -1.69 4.28 -6.83
CA VAL A 26 -0.46 3.96 -6.09
C VAL A 26 -0.61 2.59 -5.42
N GLN A 27 0.08 1.61 -5.95
CA GLN A 27 0.09 0.25 -5.43
C GLN A 27 1.05 0.10 -4.25
N ASP A 28 0.72 -0.79 -3.29
CA ASP A 28 1.56 -1.01 -2.09
C ASP A 28 2.97 -1.53 -2.41
N GLY A 29 3.16 -2.12 -3.59
CA GLY A 29 4.46 -2.54 -4.09
C GLY A 29 5.49 -1.42 -4.07
N PHE A 30 5.16 -0.24 -4.55
CA PHE A 30 6.07 0.91 -4.62
C PHE A 30 6.55 1.42 -3.25
N TYR A 31 5.86 1.11 -2.17
CA TYR A 31 6.31 1.43 -0.81
C TYR A 31 7.35 0.45 -0.25
N ARG A 32 7.68 -0.64 -0.96
CA ARG A 32 8.73 -1.56 -0.55
C ARG A 32 10.09 -1.03 -0.99
N LYS A 33 11.08 -1.11 -0.11
CA LYS A 33 12.44 -0.57 -0.37
C LYS A 33 13.04 -1.04 -1.69
N LYS A 34 12.89 -2.33 -2.01
CA LYS A 34 13.44 -2.92 -3.24
C LYS A 34 12.76 -2.34 -4.49
N GLU A 35 11.43 -2.34 -4.51
CA GLU A 35 10.62 -1.87 -5.62
C GLU A 35 10.74 -0.35 -5.79
N TYR A 36 10.78 0.39 -4.69
CA TYR A 36 11.05 1.83 -4.68
C TYR A 36 12.41 2.15 -5.32
N ALA A 37 13.49 1.51 -4.84
CA ALA A 37 14.83 1.72 -5.39
C ALA A 37 14.92 1.37 -6.88
N ARG A 38 14.16 0.35 -7.32
CA ARG A 38 14.08 -0.05 -8.74
C ARG A 38 13.32 0.97 -9.59
N ALA A 39 12.28 1.59 -9.05
CA ALA A 39 11.43 2.53 -9.78
C ALA A 39 12.00 3.96 -9.80
N MET A 40 12.81 4.35 -8.80
CA MET A 40 13.35 5.70 -8.67
C MET A 40 14.09 6.22 -9.91
N PRO A 41 14.96 5.44 -10.58
CA PRO A 41 15.65 5.93 -11.78
C PRO A 41 14.72 6.36 -12.91
N SER A 42 13.55 5.70 -13.03
CA SER A 42 12.59 5.95 -14.12
C SER A 42 11.56 7.03 -13.77
N TYR A 43 11.16 7.13 -12.50
CA TYR A 43 10.01 7.95 -12.08
C TYR A 43 10.41 9.11 -11.14
N GLY A 44 11.56 9.05 -10.47
CA GLY A 44 12.12 10.15 -9.69
C GLY A 44 11.16 10.88 -8.76
N ALA A 45 11.08 12.21 -8.93
CA ALA A 45 10.22 13.07 -8.11
C ALA A 45 8.73 12.75 -8.23
N ILE A 46 8.26 12.30 -9.41
CA ILE A 46 6.86 11.91 -9.63
C ILE A 46 6.48 10.76 -8.72
N LEU A 47 7.35 9.75 -8.59
CA LEU A 47 7.14 8.61 -7.68
C LEU A 47 7.09 9.09 -6.22
N THR A 48 8.04 9.91 -5.81
CA THR A 48 8.11 10.43 -4.44
C THR A 48 6.84 11.21 -4.07
N ASP A 49 6.38 12.11 -4.95
CA ASP A 49 5.14 12.86 -4.74
C ASP A 49 3.91 11.96 -4.65
N ALA A 50 3.78 11.01 -5.57
CA ALA A 50 2.67 10.06 -5.58
C ALA A 50 2.63 9.20 -4.30
N LEU A 51 3.79 8.78 -3.77
CA LEU A 51 3.87 7.99 -2.55
C LEU A 51 3.52 8.80 -1.30
N LYS A 52 3.90 10.07 -1.24
CA LYS A 52 3.56 10.97 -0.12
C LYS A 52 2.10 11.40 -0.13
N ARG A 53 1.54 11.64 -1.32
CA ARG A 53 0.20 12.22 -1.53
C ARG A 53 -0.64 11.42 -2.52
N PRO A 54 -0.87 10.12 -2.28
CA PRO A 54 -1.69 9.31 -3.19
C PRO A 54 -3.14 9.79 -3.19
N CYS A 55 -3.72 9.97 -4.37
CA CYS A 55 -5.17 10.17 -4.52
C CYS A 55 -5.91 8.86 -4.34
N ILE A 56 -5.41 7.78 -4.96
CA ILE A 56 -5.95 6.42 -4.79
C ILE A 56 -4.81 5.51 -4.33
N LEU A 57 -4.95 4.96 -3.13
CA LEU A 57 -4.02 3.99 -2.57
C LEU A 57 -4.60 2.58 -2.68
N HIS A 58 -3.92 1.73 -3.45
CA HIS A 58 -4.35 0.36 -3.70
C HIS A 58 -3.53 -0.64 -2.89
N PHE A 59 -4.12 -1.21 -1.82
CA PHE A 59 -3.51 -2.27 -1.02
C PHE A 59 -3.57 -3.63 -1.75
N THR A 60 -2.66 -3.85 -2.68
CA THR A 60 -2.61 -5.04 -3.54
C THR A 60 -2.19 -6.31 -2.79
N ASN A 61 -1.40 -6.19 -1.72
CA ASN A 61 -0.89 -7.32 -0.93
C ASN A 61 -1.60 -7.46 0.42
N LYS A 62 -0.91 -7.06 1.50
CA LYS A 62 -1.46 -7.14 2.86
C LYS A 62 -2.50 -6.07 3.10
N LYS A 63 -3.71 -6.51 3.37
CA LYS A 63 -4.85 -5.61 3.59
C LYS A 63 -4.71 -4.86 4.92
N PRO A 64 -5.08 -3.57 5.00
CA PRO A 64 -4.82 -2.71 6.16
C PRO A 64 -5.48 -3.19 7.45
N TRP A 65 -6.61 -3.91 7.35
CA TRP A 65 -7.29 -4.50 8.49
C TRP A 65 -6.62 -5.77 9.05
N LYS A 66 -5.61 -6.33 8.36
CA LYS A 66 -4.86 -7.48 8.88
C LYS A 66 -3.77 -7.04 9.87
N PRO A 67 -3.52 -7.79 10.97
CA PRO A 67 -2.53 -7.42 11.97
C PRO A 67 -1.08 -7.44 11.44
N ASP A 68 -0.80 -8.17 10.38
CA ASP A 68 0.50 -8.28 9.73
C ASP A 68 0.71 -7.28 8.56
N CYS A 69 -0.17 -6.32 8.41
CA CYS A 69 0.03 -5.21 7.47
C CYS A 69 0.97 -4.15 8.08
N PHE A 70 2.15 -3.97 7.51
CA PHE A 70 3.17 -2.98 7.92
C PHE A 70 3.30 -1.82 6.92
N HIS A 71 2.33 -1.64 6.06
CA HIS A 71 2.30 -0.54 5.09
C HIS A 71 2.35 0.83 5.79
N PRO A 72 3.19 1.78 5.32
CA PRO A 72 3.36 3.08 5.99
C PRO A 72 2.07 3.89 6.09
N LEU A 73 1.23 3.87 5.06
CA LEU A 73 -0.07 4.59 5.04
C LEU A 73 -1.25 3.76 5.58
N ARG A 74 -0.99 2.64 6.30
CA ARG A 74 -2.07 1.81 6.85
C ARG A 74 -3.05 2.61 7.72
N LYS A 75 -2.56 3.63 8.44
CA LYS A 75 -3.41 4.47 9.30
C LYS A 75 -4.54 5.15 8.51
N LYS A 76 -4.29 5.56 7.27
CA LYS A 76 -5.29 6.19 6.39
C LYS A 76 -6.56 5.35 6.23
N TYR A 77 -6.42 4.02 6.12
CA TYR A 77 -7.58 3.15 6.07
C TYR A 77 -8.49 3.30 7.29
N PHE A 78 -7.92 3.38 8.51
CA PHE A 78 -8.70 3.54 9.74
C PHE A 78 -9.25 4.95 9.91
N GLU A 79 -8.59 5.97 9.38
CA GLU A 79 -9.10 7.33 9.30
C GLU A 79 -10.34 7.38 8.39
N PHE A 80 -10.29 6.73 7.22
CA PHE A 80 -11.45 6.63 6.33
C PHE A 80 -12.62 5.82 6.91
N LEU A 81 -12.35 4.79 7.73
CA LEU A 81 -13.43 4.05 8.39
C LEU A 81 -14.30 4.95 9.27
N THR A 82 -13.70 5.94 9.93
CA THR A 82 -14.47 6.86 10.79
C THR A 82 -15.38 7.81 10.01
N CYS A 83 -15.19 7.94 8.71
CA CYS A 83 -16.03 8.75 7.83
C CYS A 83 -17.20 7.96 7.24
N LEU A 84 -17.27 6.64 7.47
CA LEU A 84 -18.33 5.78 6.94
C LEU A 84 -19.52 5.73 7.93
N PRO A 85 -20.74 5.48 7.44
CA PRO A 85 -21.89 5.17 8.29
C PRO A 85 -21.60 3.97 9.22
N GLU A 86 -22.18 3.96 10.42
CA GLU A 86 -21.88 2.96 11.46
C GLU A 86 -22.04 1.51 10.99
N ASN A 87 -23.04 1.22 10.15
CA ASN A 87 -23.26 -0.11 9.58
C ASN A 87 -22.11 -0.60 8.67
N LEU A 88 -21.27 0.32 8.16
CA LEU A 88 -20.13 0.03 7.29
C LEU A 88 -18.78 0.25 7.97
N SER A 89 -18.75 0.94 9.11
CA SER A 89 -17.52 1.39 9.79
C SER A 89 -16.96 0.43 10.83
N LYS A 90 -17.34 -0.85 10.81
CA LYS A 90 -16.90 -1.85 11.81
C LYS A 90 -15.38 -1.93 11.91
N ASP A 91 -14.84 -1.48 13.04
CA ASP A 91 -13.40 -1.52 13.30
C ASP A 91 -12.95 -2.98 13.59
N PRO A 92 -12.03 -3.52 12.78
CA PRO A 92 -11.53 -4.89 12.96
C PRO A 92 -10.52 -5.02 14.12
N ARG A 93 -10.13 -3.93 14.80
CA ARG A 93 -9.07 -3.90 15.83
C ARG A 93 -9.56 -4.37 17.20
N THR A 94 -10.01 -5.61 17.27
CA THR A 94 -10.35 -6.30 18.53
C THR A 94 -9.11 -6.49 19.43
N ILE A 95 -9.31 -6.87 20.69
CA ILE A 95 -8.21 -7.21 21.63
C ILE A 95 -7.31 -8.31 21.02
N GLY A 96 -7.88 -9.37 20.49
CA GLY A 96 -7.13 -10.44 19.82
C GLY A 96 -6.33 -9.94 18.61
N TRP A 97 -6.88 -8.99 17.84
CA TRP A 97 -6.16 -8.35 16.76
C TRP A 97 -4.95 -7.55 17.28
N ARG A 98 -5.11 -6.78 18.37
CA ARG A 98 -4.04 -6.00 18.98
C ARG A 98 -2.91 -6.89 19.49
N ILE A 99 -3.22 -7.98 20.18
CA ILE A 99 -2.24 -8.97 20.65
C ILE A 99 -1.45 -9.55 19.48
N ARG A 100 -2.14 -10.04 18.44
CA ARG A 100 -1.49 -10.58 17.23
C ARG A 100 -0.59 -9.54 16.55
N ARG A 101 -1.02 -8.29 16.52
CA ARG A 101 -0.23 -7.18 15.98
C ARG A 101 1.06 -6.99 16.77
N THR A 102 0.99 -6.93 18.10
CA THR A 102 2.15 -6.75 18.99
C THR A 102 3.14 -7.90 18.80
N LEU A 103 2.68 -9.15 18.81
CA LEU A 103 3.53 -10.32 18.57
C LEU A 103 4.26 -10.24 17.22
N LYS A 104 3.59 -9.75 16.16
CA LYS A 104 4.22 -9.56 14.83
C LYS A 104 5.22 -8.41 14.79
N LEU A 105 5.13 -7.43 15.70
CA LEU A 105 6.06 -6.30 15.78
C LEU A 105 7.34 -6.64 16.55
N ILE A 106 7.32 -7.57 17.52
CA ILE A 106 8.46 -7.93 18.37
C ILE A 106 9.74 -8.19 17.56
N PRO A 107 9.76 -9.03 16.50
CA PRO A 107 10.98 -9.29 15.75
C PRO A 107 11.58 -8.05 15.08
N TYR A 108 10.75 -7.05 14.76
CA TYR A 108 11.20 -5.78 14.17
C TYR A 108 11.74 -4.82 15.22
N ILE A 109 11.18 -4.84 16.44
CA ILE A 109 11.65 -4.04 17.58
C ILE A 109 12.99 -4.57 18.07
N LEU A 110 13.15 -5.90 18.16
CA LEU A 110 14.37 -6.57 18.55
C LEU A 110 15.47 -6.57 17.46
N GLY A 111 15.23 -5.96 16.30
CA GLY A 111 16.19 -5.95 15.19
C GLY A 111 16.39 -7.27 14.46
N LEU A 112 15.65 -8.33 14.85
CA LEU A 112 15.72 -9.67 14.23
C LEU A 112 15.17 -9.70 12.79
N ARG A 113 14.36 -8.70 12.42
CA ARG A 113 13.81 -8.54 11.05
C ARG A 113 13.93 -7.09 10.58
N LYS A 114 14.42 -6.90 9.37
CA LYS A 114 14.47 -5.58 8.72
C LYS A 114 13.08 -5.17 8.19
N ARG A 115 12.74 -3.90 8.35
CA ARG A 115 11.52 -3.33 7.75
C ARG A 115 11.64 -3.33 6.24
N LYS A 116 10.63 -3.88 5.56
CA LYS A 116 10.59 -3.99 4.09
C LYS A 116 10.12 -2.71 3.41
N TYR A 117 9.38 -1.88 4.12
CA TYR A 117 8.81 -0.63 3.60
C TYR A 117 9.75 0.55 3.79
N ILE A 118 9.66 1.53 2.89
CA ILE A 118 10.33 2.83 3.00
C ILE A 118 9.78 3.62 4.17
N ASN A 119 10.57 4.57 4.66
CA ASN A 119 10.11 5.59 5.59
C ASN A 119 9.73 6.83 4.78
N LEU A 120 8.47 7.24 4.84
CA LEU A 120 7.97 8.38 4.06
C LEU A 120 8.58 9.73 4.50
N ASN A 121 9.16 9.79 5.69
CA ASN A 121 9.85 10.99 6.17
C ASN A 121 11.29 11.11 5.63
N GLU A 122 11.82 10.05 5.01
CA GLU A 122 13.19 9.98 4.50
C GLU A 122 13.27 10.11 2.97
N ILE A 123 12.14 10.26 2.29
CA ILE A 123 12.07 10.39 0.84
C ILE A 123 11.50 11.74 0.41
#